data_222662de932126d9a7aec08eace4db99
#
_entry.id   222662de932126d9a7aec08eace4db99
#
_cell.length_a   1.000
_cell.length_b   1.000
_cell.length_c   1.000
_cell.angle_alpha   90.00
_cell.angle_beta   90.00
_cell.angle_gamma   90.00
#
_symmetry.space_group_name_H-M   'P 1'
#
loop_
_entity.id
_entity.type
_entity.pdbx_description
1 polymer ?
#
loop_
_entity_poly.entity_id
_entity_poly.type
_entity_poly.pdbx_seq_one_letter_code
_entity_poly.pdbx_strand_id
1 'polypeptide(L)'
;NFEGGLALRCDDSLFFIQADMNYQTYRTELKYQWQQTQIIPKNQWDVDTINGYNIDTIGSYYDTINDTWQYETDTAFYQNIDSSKIILSDTLVQDHSITTFQQLQYWEFPLLIGHSWNTGNWDLEASTGVAFGFYTGSSGKIIRNGNYEIYSYDKQNLPFRDMNLTWIGRAGAAYRIDDRWSILGRLSMRYSLNNIYDDDYLTNRRLWSYGINLGLRYKL
;
A
#
# COMPACT_ATOMS: atom_id res chain seq x y z
N ASN A 1 5.15 -12.87 -3.79
CA ASN A 1 3.89 -13.59 -3.51
C ASN A 1 4.13 -15.07 -3.81
N PHE A 2 3.57 -15.91 -2.98
CA PHE A 2 3.61 -17.37 -3.14
C PHE A 2 2.18 -17.89 -3.24
N GLU A 3 1.95 -18.82 -4.14
CA GLU A 3 0.70 -19.54 -4.30
C GLU A 3 1.02 -21.02 -4.45
N GLY A 4 0.33 -21.85 -3.70
CA GLY A 4 0.39 -23.30 -3.82
C GLY A 4 -0.98 -23.88 -3.57
N GLY A 5 -1.38 -24.89 -4.34
CA GLY A 5 -2.72 -25.45 -4.20
C GLY A 5 -2.98 -26.68 -5.05
N LEU A 6 -4.22 -27.14 -4.96
CA LEU A 6 -4.78 -28.27 -5.68
C LEU A 6 -5.95 -27.77 -6.55
N ALA A 7 -6.15 -28.41 -7.69
CA ALA A 7 -7.21 -28.08 -8.61
C ALA A 7 -7.95 -29.35 -9.03
N LEU A 8 -9.27 -29.26 -9.08
CA LEU A 8 -10.15 -30.23 -9.72
C LEU A 8 -10.74 -29.59 -10.96
N ARG A 9 -10.69 -30.29 -12.10
CA ARG A 9 -11.18 -29.80 -13.36
C ARG A 9 -12.07 -30.85 -14.04
N CYS A 10 -13.22 -30.40 -14.51
CA CYS A 10 -14.12 -31.14 -15.35
C CYS A 10 -14.09 -30.53 -16.74
N ASP A 11 -13.69 -31.31 -17.72
CA ASP A 11 -13.63 -30.92 -19.13
C ASP A 11 -14.86 -31.41 -19.88
N ASP A 12 -15.50 -30.51 -20.62
CA ASP A 12 -16.41 -30.84 -21.74
C ASP A 12 -15.70 -30.40 -23.03
N SER A 13 -16.10 -30.90 -24.17
CA SER A 13 -15.42 -30.84 -25.48
C SER A 13 -14.76 -29.49 -25.81
N LEU A 14 -15.31 -28.38 -25.36
CA LEU A 14 -14.85 -27.01 -25.64
C LEU A 14 -14.56 -26.19 -24.36
N PHE A 15 -15.28 -26.46 -23.28
CA PHE A 15 -15.21 -25.70 -22.05
C PHE A 15 -14.78 -26.57 -20.87
N PHE A 16 -14.26 -25.94 -19.87
CA PHE A 16 -14.00 -26.60 -18.61
C PHE A 16 -14.48 -25.76 -17.44
N ILE A 17 -14.80 -26.42 -16.34
CA ILE A 17 -15.02 -25.82 -15.05
C ILE A 17 -13.93 -26.33 -14.13
N GLN A 18 -13.32 -25.43 -13.39
CA GLN A 18 -12.23 -25.74 -12.46
C GLN A 18 -12.51 -25.13 -11.10
N ALA A 19 -12.36 -25.94 -10.06
CA ALA A 19 -12.38 -25.52 -8.68
C ALA A 19 -11.00 -25.75 -8.07
N ASP A 20 -10.43 -24.73 -7.48
CA ASP A 20 -9.11 -24.81 -6.84
C ASP A 20 -9.24 -24.62 -5.33
N MET A 21 -8.22 -25.06 -4.63
CA MET A 21 -7.95 -24.71 -3.23
C MET A 21 -6.50 -24.28 -3.14
N ASN A 22 -6.28 -23.00 -2.86
CA ASN A 22 -4.95 -22.40 -2.88
C ASN A 22 -4.63 -21.76 -1.53
N TYR A 23 -3.39 -21.88 -1.10
CA TYR A 23 -2.83 -21.04 -0.04
C TYR A 23 -2.06 -19.90 -0.69
N GLN A 24 -2.46 -18.67 -0.39
CA GLN A 24 -1.92 -17.46 -1.00
C GLN A 24 -1.27 -16.56 0.04
N THR A 25 -0.09 -16.08 -0.29
CA THR A 25 0.62 -15.08 0.51
C THR A 25 0.84 -13.81 -0.29
N TYR A 26 0.31 -12.70 0.19
CA TYR A 26 0.54 -11.37 -0.37
C TYR A 26 1.57 -10.63 0.49
N ARG A 27 2.67 -10.24 -0.11
CA ARG A 27 3.67 -9.40 0.55
C ARG A 27 3.66 -8.01 -0.07
N THR A 28 3.50 -7.01 0.77
CA THR A 28 3.48 -5.60 0.36
C THR A 28 4.55 -4.84 1.13
N GLU A 29 5.28 -4.01 0.43
CA GLU A 29 6.17 -3.03 1.01
C GLU A 29 5.38 -1.75 1.32
N LEU A 30 5.50 -1.27 2.54
CA LEU A 30 4.88 -0.03 3.00
C LEU A 30 6.00 0.97 3.29
N LYS A 31 5.98 2.09 2.55
CA LYS A 31 6.91 3.21 2.77
C LYS A 31 6.16 4.32 3.48
N TYR A 32 6.63 4.65 4.67
CA TYR A 32 6.12 5.77 5.45
C TYR A 32 7.14 6.89 5.41
N GLN A 33 6.67 8.10 5.16
CA GLN A 33 7.46 9.32 5.23
C GLN A 33 6.67 10.31 6.07
N TRP A 34 7.32 10.88 7.06
CA TRP A 34 6.71 11.94 7.88
C TRP A 34 7.77 12.93 8.33
N GLN A 35 7.30 14.12 8.62
CA GLN A 35 8.12 15.18 9.20
C GLN A 35 7.77 15.32 10.68
N GLN A 36 8.76 15.29 11.51
CA GLN A 36 8.63 15.59 12.92
C GLN A 36 9.20 16.99 13.16
N THR A 37 8.34 17.87 13.64
CA THR A 37 8.72 19.21 14.01
C THR A 37 8.94 19.26 15.52
N GLN A 38 10.14 19.59 15.93
CA GLN A 38 10.48 19.77 17.33
C GLN A 38 10.80 21.26 17.58
N ILE A 39 10.06 21.85 18.51
CA ILE A 39 10.35 23.21 18.98
C ILE A 39 11.40 23.09 20.07
N ILE A 40 12.57 23.61 19.80
CA ILE A 40 13.68 23.64 20.77
C ILE A 40 13.71 25.03 21.40
N PRO A 41 13.41 25.16 22.70
CA PRO A 41 13.58 26.42 23.38
C PRO A 41 15.09 26.75 23.46
N LYS A 42 15.50 27.77 22.76
CA LYS A 42 16.87 28.27 22.80
C LYS A 42 16.97 29.30 23.93
N ASN A 43 17.45 28.89 25.07
CA ASN A 43 17.82 29.81 26.13
C ASN A 43 19.15 30.48 25.72
N GLN A 44 19.07 31.62 25.11
CA GLN A 44 20.27 32.40 24.82
C GLN A 44 20.52 33.37 26.00
N TRP A 45 21.55 33.10 26.75
CA TRP A 45 22.06 33.97 27.78
C TRP A 45 23.10 34.94 27.18
N ASP A 46 22.78 35.53 26.04
CA ASP A 46 23.69 36.53 25.47
C ASP A 46 23.31 37.87 26.03
N VAL A 47 24.26 38.39 26.82
CA VAL A 47 24.19 39.71 27.43
C VAL A 47 24.63 40.78 26.43
N ASP A 48 24.85 40.44 25.21
CA ASP A 48 25.20 41.37 24.16
C ASP A 48 24.01 42.17 23.72
N THR A 49 24.17 43.48 23.72
CA THR A 49 23.17 44.45 23.28
C THR A 49 22.80 44.19 21.82
N ILE A 50 21.77 43.44 21.58
CA ILE A 50 21.27 43.24 20.23
C ILE A 50 20.38 44.40 19.87
N ASN A 51 20.89 45.29 19.03
CA ASN A 51 20.07 46.25 18.34
C ASN A 51 19.29 45.52 17.26
N GLY A 52 18.05 45.22 17.52
CA GLY A 52 17.15 44.59 16.57
C GLY A 52 16.11 45.59 16.09
N TYR A 53 15.61 45.37 14.91
CA TYR A 53 14.43 46.05 14.40
C TYR A 53 13.44 45.00 13.95
N ASN A 54 12.17 45.20 14.26
CA ASN A 54 11.06 44.48 13.67
C ASN A 54 10.48 45.34 12.56
N ILE A 55 10.31 44.75 11.41
CA ILE A 55 9.59 45.38 10.33
C ILE A 55 8.22 44.68 10.27
N ASP A 56 7.20 45.40 10.73
CA ASP A 56 5.83 44.92 10.61
C ASP A 56 5.15 45.60 9.43
N THR A 57 4.50 44.82 8.62
CA THR A 57 3.65 45.35 7.54
C THR A 57 2.35 45.85 8.17
N ILE A 58 2.18 47.12 8.31
CA ILE A 58 1.02 47.76 8.92
C ILE A 58 -0.11 48.02 7.90
N GLY A 59 0.21 48.01 6.63
CA GLY A 59 -0.74 48.20 5.56
C GLY A 59 -0.21 47.73 4.20
N SER A 60 -1.12 47.53 3.28
CA SER A 60 -0.78 47.33 1.90
C SER A 60 -1.78 48.08 1.02
N TYR A 61 -1.28 48.75 0.03
CA TYR A 61 -2.12 49.37 -0.99
C TYR A 61 -1.61 49.04 -2.38
N TYR A 62 -2.53 48.98 -3.32
CA TYR A 62 -2.20 48.70 -4.69
C TYR A 62 -1.94 50.01 -5.44
N ASP A 63 -0.70 50.17 -5.90
CA ASP A 63 -0.33 51.34 -6.74
C ASP A 63 -0.79 51.06 -8.18
N THR A 64 -1.86 51.73 -8.56
CA THR A 64 -2.46 51.61 -9.90
C THR A 64 -1.64 52.24 -11.03
N ILE A 65 -0.64 53.06 -10.70
CA ILE A 65 0.24 53.71 -11.69
C ILE A 65 1.38 52.73 -12.07
N ASN A 66 1.92 52.04 -11.11
CA ASN A 66 3.04 51.15 -11.33
C ASN A 66 2.63 49.67 -11.39
N ASP A 67 1.33 49.37 -11.27
CA ASP A 67 0.75 48.01 -11.28
C ASP A 67 1.42 47.04 -10.27
N THR A 68 1.71 47.55 -9.05
CA THR A 68 2.40 46.82 -8.00
C THR A 68 1.78 47.02 -6.64
N TRP A 69 1.84 46.00 -5.81
CA TRP A 69 1.50 46.13 -4.41
C TRP A 69 2.62 46.84 -3.65
N GLN A 70 2.26 47.90 -2.96
CA GLN A 70 3.14 48.60 -2.04
C GLN A 70 2.77 48.19 -0.61
N TYR A 71 3.79 47.93 0.15
CA TYR A 71 3.66 47.55 1.56
C TYR A 71 4.15 48.68 2.43
N GLU A 72 3.27 49.19 3.28
CA GLU A 72 3.66 50.10 4.35
C GLU A 72 4.25 49.31 5.49
N THR A 73 5.49 49.56 5.79
CA THR A 73 6.20 48.89 6.87
C THR A 73 6.53 49.89 7.99
N ASP A 74 6.19 49.51 9.20
CA ASP A 74 6.68 50.25 10.39
C ASP A 74 7.92 49.54 10.91
N THR A 75 8.94 50.34 11.18
CA THR A 75 10.22 49.83 11.70
C THR A 75 10.33 50.28 13.16
N ALA A 76 10.01 49.39 14.07
CA ALA A 76 10.20 49.63 15.49
C ALA A 76 11.62 49.25 15.89
N PHE A 77 12.39 50.24 16.25
CA PHE A 77 13.70 50.03 16.91
C PHE A 77 13.47 49.86 18.40
N TYR A 78 13.85 48.71 18.94
CA TYR A 78 13.90 48.58 20.39
C TYR A 78 15.36 48.53 20.85
N GLN A 79 15.63 49.46 21.68
CA GLN A 79 16.83 49.44 22.50
C GLN A 79 16.38 48.93 23.89
N ASN A 80 16.37 47.62 24.06
CA ASN A 80 16.00 47.12 25.37
C ASN A 80 17.25 46.71 26.13
N ILE A 81 17.53 47.48 27.16
CA ILE A 81 18.61 47.22 28.12
C ILE A 81 18.07 46.41 29.31
N ASP A 82 16.85 45.94 29.20
CA ASP A 82 16.26 45.15 30.27
C ASP A 82 16.54 43.66 30.04
N SER A 83 17.04 43.02 31.07
CA SER A 83 17.41 41.62 31.15
C SER A 83 16.18 40.67 31.11
N SER A 84 15.26 40.92 30.21
CA SER A 84 14.11 40.06 30.02
C SER A 84 14.49 38.85 29.16
N LYS A 85 14.22 37.68 29.73
CA LYS A 85 14.45 36.38 29.14
C LYS A 85 13.65 36.24 27.86
N ILE A 86 14.26 36.47 26.70
CA ILE A 86 13.62 36.20 25.41
C ILE A 86 13.77 34.71 25.14
N ILE A 87 12.67 34.00 25.17
CA ILE A 87 12.61 32.59 24.74
C ILE A 87 12.48 32.59 23.23
N LEU A 88 13.60 32.47 22.55
CA LEU A 88 13.59 32.17 21.12
C LEU A 88 13.29 30.69 20.94
N SER A 89 12.34 30.36 20.13
CA SER A 89 12.07 28.98 19.72
C SER A 89 12.72 28.74 18.36
N ASP A 90 13.61 27.78 18.31
CA ASP A 90 14.11 27.24 17.03
C ASP A 90 13.26 26.04 16.63
N THR A 91 13.03 25.90 15.35
CA THR A 91 12.21 24.81 14.83
C THR A 91 13.10 23.82 14.09
N LEU A 92 13.31 22.67 14.69
CA LEU A 92 14.00 21.57 14.04
C LEU A 92 12.98 20.71 13.31
N VAL A 93 13.09 20.66 12.00
CA VAL A 93 12.30 19.75 11.15
C VAL A 93 13.18 18.56 10.81
N GLN A 94 12.77 17.39 11.23
CA GLN A 94 13.44 16.13 10.90
C GLN A 94 12.56 15.30 9.97
N ASP A 95 13.12 14.92 8.85
CA ASP A 95 12.49 14.00 7.92
C ASP A 95 12.79 12.56 8.35
N HIS A 96 11.73 11.80 8.56
CA HIS A 96 11.82 10.39 8.89
C HIS A 96 11.26 9.57 7.74
N SER A 97 11.95 8.51 7.38
CA SER A 97 11.45 7.52 6.44
C SER A 97 11.67 6.12 6.99
N ILE A 98 10.65 5.29 6.90
CA ILE A 98 10.74 3.89 7.28
C ILE A 98 10.07 3.02 6.22
N THR A 99 10.72 1.93 5.90
CA THR A 99 10.16 0.90 5.02
C THR A 99 9.84 -0.31 5.86
N THR A 100 8.59 -0.75 5.81
CA THR A 100 8.13 -1.96 6.49
C THR A 100 7.51 -2.93 5.50
N PHE A 101 7.45 -4.20 5.87
CA PHE A 101 6.77 -5.21 5.07
C PHE A 101 5.53 -5.69 5.80
N GLN A 102 4.46 -5.82 5.03
CA GLN A 102 3.21 -6.44 5.43
C GLN A 102 3.03 -7.72 4.63
N GLN A 103 2.70 -8.78 5.31
CA GLN A 103 2.37 -10.07 4.69
C GLN A 103 0.98 -10.48 5.14
N LEU A 104 0.11 -10.77 4.17
CA LEU A 104 -1.25 -11.26 4.38
C LEU A 104 -1.34 -12.68 3.84
N GLN A 105 -2.06 -13.54 4.55
CA GLN A 105 -2.22 -14.95 4.24
C GLN A 105 -3.70 -15.29 4.10
N TYR A 106 -4.03 -16.01 3.02
CA TYR A 106 -5.40 -16.42 2.70
C TYR A 106 -5.44 -17.87 2.23
N TRP A 107 -6.50 -18.58 2.63
CA TRP A 107 -6.98 -19.72 1.87
C TRP A 107 -7.96 -19.22 0.82
N GLU A 108 -7.71 -19.54 -0.43
CA GLU A 108 -8.56 -19.14 -1.54
C GLU A 108 -9.19 -20.34 -2.24
N PHE A 109 -10.44 -20.19 -2.59
CA PHE A 109 -11.24 -21.18 -3.32
C PHE A 109 -11.71 -20.56 -4.64
N PRO A 110 -10.87 -20.60 -5.68
CA PRO A 110 -11.25 -20.15 -7.02
C PRO A 110 -12.26 -21.08 -7.67
N LEU A 111 -13.26 -20.49 -8.30
CA LEU A 111 -14.18 -21.14 -9.24
C LEU A 111 -13.98 -20.50 -10.59
N LEU A 112 -13.54 -21.28 -11.57
CA LEU A 112 -13.13 -20.79 -12.87
C LEU A 112 -13.92 -21.52 -13.96
N ILE A 113 -14.26 -20.78 -15.00
CA ILE A 113 -14.71 -21.31 -16.28
C ILE A 113 -13.67 -20.97 -17.33
N GLY A 114 -13.39 -21.88 -18.22
CA GLY A 114 -12.39 -21.69 -19.25
C GLY A 114 -12.66 -22.46 -20.51
N HIS A 115 -11.80 -22.19 -21.47
CA HIS A 115 -11.78 -22.84 -22.76
C HIS A 115 -10.37 -23.38 -23.03
N SER A 116 -10.29 -24.55 -23.66
CA SER A 116 -9.02 -25.16 -24.05
C SER A 116 -9.00 -25.47 -25.55
N TRP A 117 -7.87 -25.14 -26.16
CA TRP A 117 -7.60 -25.43 -27.58
C TRP A 117 -6.49 -26.45 -27.67
N ASN A 118 -6.80 -27.60 -28.24
CA ASN A 118 -5.83 -28.67 -28.47
C ASN A 118 -5.06 -28.43 -29.77
N THR A 119 -3.74 -28.39 -29.69
CA THR A 119 -2.84 -28.19 -30.82
C THR A 119 -1.70 -29.24 -30.75
N GLY A 120 -2.00 -30.46 -31.19
CA GLY A 120 -1.04 -31.57 -31.10
C GLY A 120 -0.70 -31.92 -29.64
N ASN A 121 0.56 -31.78 -29.24
CA ASN A 121 0.99 -32.07 -27.87
C ASN A 121 0.76 -30.94 -26.90
N TRP A 122 0.23 -29.79 -27.37
CA TRP A 122 -0.02 -28.63 -26.58
C TRP A 122 -1.52 -28.39 -26.39
N ASP A 123 -1.93 -28.13 -25.18
CA ASP A 123 -3.24 -27.60 -24.84
C ASP A 123 -3.09 -26.15 -24.41
N LEU A 124 -3.54 -25.20 -25.24
CA LEU A 124 -3.65 -23.81 -24.86
C LEU A 124 -4.92 -23.62 -24.05
N GLU A 125 -4.90 -22.81 -23.02
CA GLU A 125 -6.07 -22.59 -22.17
C GLU A 125 -6.20 -21.14 -21.72
N ALA A 126 -7.44 -20.68 -21.63
CA ALA A 126 -7.79 -19.43 -21.02
C ALA A 126 -8.98 -19.65 -20.08
N SER A 127 -8.94 -19.03 -18.92
CA SER A 127 -10.00 -19.13 -17.93
C SER A 127 -10.18 -17.84 -17.14
N THR A 128 -11.40 -17.64 -16.64
CA THR A 128 -11.74 -16.53 -15.78
C THR A 128 -12.72 -16.98 -14.71
N GLY A 129 -12.79 -16.25 -13.62
CA GLY A 129 -13.74 -16.57 -12.55
C GLY A 129 -13.51 -15.74 -11.30
N VAL A 130 -14.02 -16.25 -10.20
CA VAL A 130 -13.93 -15.59 -8.90
C VAL A 130 -13.32 -16.52 -7.86
N ALA A 131 -12.61 -15.95 -6.91
CA ALA A 131 -12.08 -16.66 -5.75
C ALA A 131 -12.64 -16.07 -4.46
N PHE A 132 -13.02 -16.96 -3.56
CA PHE A 132 -13.37 -16.64 -2.18
C PHE A 132 -12.14 -16.87 -1.32
N GLY A 133 -11.59 -15.77 -0.80
CA GLY A 133 -10.40 -15.79 0.04
C GLY A 133 -10.77 -15.64 1.52
N PHE A 134 -10.34 -16.58 2.35
CA PHE A 134 -10.53 -16.53 3.79
C PHE A 134 -9.21 -16.15 4.45
N TYR A 135 -9.26 -15.08 5.22
CA TYR A 135 -8.10 -14.57 5.94
C TYR A 135 -7.65 -15.57 7.01
N THR A 136 -6.35 -15.89 7.02
CA THR A 136 -5.76 -16.84 7.98
C THR A 136 -4.72 -16.22 8.89
N GLY A 137 -4.14 -15.11 8.46
CA GLY A 137 -3.15 -14.44 9.27
C GLY A 137 -2.44 -13.30 8.56
N SER A 138 -1.77 -12.50 9.34
CA SER A 138 -0.87 -11.47 8.86
C SER A 138 0.39 -11.44 9.70
N SER A 139 1.45 -10.92 9.11
CA SER A 139 2.67 -10.59 9.81
C SER A 139 3.23 -9.29 9.25
N GLY A 140 4.02 -8.59 10.07
CA GLY A 140 4.62 -7.33 9.68
C GLY A 140 4.45 -6.24 10.71
N LYS A 141 4.76 -5.03 10.30
CA LYS A 141 4.73 -3.85 11.16
C LYS A 141 3.93 -2.75 10.50
N ILE A 142 3.14 -2.04 11.28
CA ILE A 142 2.38 -0.87 10.86
C ILE A 142 2.73 0.32 11.74
N ILE A 143 2.70 1.51 11.18
CA ILE A 143 2.80 2.74 11.95
C ILE A 143 1.38 3.25 12.18
N ARG A 144 1.01 3.45 13.43
CA ARG A 144 -0.30 4.01 13.81
C ARG A 144 -0.24 5.53 13.74
N ASN A 145 -1.25 6.13 13.13
CA ASN A 145 -1.39 7.59 13.09
C ASN A 145 -1.45 8.16 14.52
N GLY A 146 -0.60 9.13 14.79
CA GLY A 146 -0.57 9.91 16.02
C GLY A 146 0.74 9.85 16.81
N ASN A 147 1.32 8.68 17.01
CA ASN A 147 2.52 8.53 17.84
C ASN A 147 3.76 8.04 17.07
N TYR A 148 3.65 7.76 15.77
CA TYR A 148 4.72 7.19 14.93
C TYR A 148 5.36 5.91 15.50
N GLU A 149 4.65 5.23 16.40
CA GLU A 149 5.13 3.99 16.99
C GLU A 149 4.91 2.82 16.02
N ILE A 150 5.91 1.94 16.00
CA ILE A 150 5.87 0.74 15.18
C ILE A 150 5.15 -0.35 15.95
N TYR A 151 3.97 -0.75 15.48
CA TYR A 151 3.22 -1.85 16.06
C TYR A 151 3.40 -3.10 15.22
N SER A 152 3.63 -4.22 15.89
CA SER A 152 3.46 -5.54 15.27
C SER A 152 1.98 -5.86 15.18
N TYR A 153 1.55 -6.52 14.10
CA TYR A 153 0.16 -6.99 14.00
C TYR A 153 -0.16 -7.95 15.13
N ASP A 154 -1.14 -7.61 15.94
CA ASP A 154 -1.71 -8.51 16.95
C ASP A 154 -3.06 -9.03 16.45
N LYS A 155 -3.34 -10.32 16.71
CA LYS A 155 -4.53 -11.01 16.20
C LYS A 155 -5.86 -10.38 16.62
N GLN A 156 -5.88 -9.56 17.67
CA GLN A 156 -7.11 -9.04 18.27
C GLN A 156 -7.60 -7.72 17.67
N ASN A 157 -6.77 -6.98 16.92
CA ASN A 157 -7.10 -5.65 16.40
C ASN A 157 -6.75 -5.50 14.91
N LEU A 158 -6.99 -6.54 14.13
CA LEU A 158 -6.68 -6.50 12.72
C LEU A 158 -7.82 -5.88 11.93
N PRO A 159 -7.54 -4.83 11.14
CA PRO A 159 -8.56 -4.17 10.33
C PRO A 159 -8.88 -4.92 9.03
N PHE A 160 -8.58 -6.22 8.95
CA PHE A 160 -8.75 -7.00 7.74
C PHE A 160 -10.06 -7.73 7.75
N ARG A 161 -10.73 -7.70 6.60
CA ARG A 161 -11.94 -8.51 6.40
C ARG A 161 -11.62 -10.00 6.44
N ASP A 162 -12.47 -10.76 7.08
CA ASP A 162 -12.35 -12.22 7.15
C ASP A 162 -12.48 -12.87 5.78
N MET A 163 -13.26 -12.25 4.87
CA MET A 163 -13.49 -12.75 3.53
C MET A 163 -13.17 -11.71 2.45
N ASN A 164 -12.39 -12.14 1.48
CA ASN A 164 -12.05 -11.36 0.29
C ASN A 164 -12.62 -12.03 -0.96
N LEU A 165 -13.19 -11.24 -1.86
CA LEU A 165 -13.65 -11.68 -3.17
C LEU A 165 -12.69 -11.15 -4.23
N THR A 166 -12.11 -12.06 -5.03
CA THR A 166 -11.10 -11.73 -6.03
C THR A 166 -11.54 -12.24 -7.40
N TRP A 167 -11.49 -11.36 -8.39
CA TRP A 167 -11.56 -11.77 -9.78
C TRP A 167 -10.22 -12.36 -10.22
N ILE A 168 -10.27 -13.45 -11.01
CA ILE A 168 -9.09 -14.12 -11.54
C ILE A 168 -9.25 -14.31 -13.05
N GLY A 169 -8.19 -13.94 -13.79
CA GLY A 169 -8.00 -14.30 -15.18
C GLY A 169 -6.73 -15.12 -15.33
N ARG A 170 -6.78 -16.21 -16.09
CA ARG A 170 -5.62 -17.07 -16.38
C ARG A 170 -5.55 -17.38 -17.86
N ALA A 171 -4.32 -17.42 -18.38
CA ALA A 171 -4.00 -17.92 -19.72
C ALA A 171 -2.74 -18.75 -19.65
N GLY A 172 -2.66 -19.86 -20.39
CA GLY A 172 -1.51 -20.73 -20.30
C GLY A 172 -1.48 -21.82 -21.33
N ALA A 173 -0.50 -22.69 -21.17
CA ALA A 173 -0.31 -23.86 -22.00
C ALA A 173 0.06 -25.07 -21.15
N ALA A 174 -0.45 -26.22 -21.52
CA ALA A 174 -0.04 -27.50 -20.98
C ALA A 174 0.62 -28.33 -22.08
N TYR A 175 1.76 -28.91 -21.79
CA TYR A 175 2.46 -29.84 -22.66
C TYR A 175 2.19 -31.27 -22.19
N ARG A 176 1.63 -32.10 -23.06
CA ARG A 176 1.37 -33.51 -22.77
C ARG A 176 2.66 -34.29 -22.83
N ILE A 177 3.03 -34.93 -21.72
CA ILE A 177 4.16 -35.84 -21.63
C ILE A 177 3.71 -37.22 -22.12
N ASP A 178 2.53 -37.64 -21.67
CA ASP A 178 1.86 -38.88 -22.03
C ASP A 178 0.34 -38.69 -21.99
N ASP A 179 -0.41 -39.78 -22.10
CA ASP A 179 -1.90 -39.76 -22.11
C ASP A 179 -2.50 -39.26 -20.80
N ARG A 180 -1.75 -39.29 -19.70
CA ARG A 180 -2.22 -38.96 -18.36
C ARG A 180 -1.57 -37.73 -17.77
N TRP A 181 -0.30 -37.46 -18.12
CA TRP A 181 0.46 -36.41 -17.49
C TRP A 181 0.74 -35.23 -18.42
N SER A 182 0.59 -34.06 -17.89
CA SER A 182 0.97 -32.80 -18.57
C SER A 182 1.68 -31.86 -17.63
N ILE A 183 2.66 -31.12 -18.16
CA ILE A 183 3.29 -29.98 -17.48
C ILE A 183 2.51 -28.74 -17.90
N LEU A 184 2.19 -27.91 -16.93
CA LEU A 184 1.34 -26.75 -17.09
C LEU A 184 2.09 -25.47 -16.72
N GLY A 185 2.05 -24.47 -17.61
CA GLY A 185 2.51 -23.12 -17.35
C GLY A 185 1.37 -22.13 -17.59
N ARG A 186 1.09 -21.27 -16.62
CA ARG A 186 0.00 -20.26 -16.69
C ARG A 186 0.46 -18.91 -16.23
N LEU A 187 0.00 -17.88 -16.93
CA LEU A 187 -0.01 -16.51 -16.46
C LEU A 187 -1.33 -16.27 -15.71
N SER A 188 -1.29 -15.65 -14.58
CA SER A 188 -2.47 -15.30 -13.81
C SER A 188 -2.48 -13.81 -13.48
N MET A 189 -3.68 -13.21 -13.55
CA MET A 189 -3.98 -11.88 -13.09
C MET A 189 -5.10 -11.95 -12.08
N ARG A 190 -5.00 -11.19 -11.00
CA ARG A 190 -5.96 -11.17 -9.90
C ARG A 190 -6.28 -9.74 -9.53
N TYR A 191 -7.54 -9.49 -9.23
CA TYR A 191 -8.02 -8.19 -8.79
C TYR A 191 -9.06 -8.37 -7.68
N SER A 192 -8.81 -7.79 -6.51
CA SER A 192 -9.74 -7.80 -5.39
C SER A 192 -10.98 -6.95 -5.72
N LEU A 193 -12.15 -7.55 -5.65
CA LEU A 193 -13.42 -6.89 -5.93
C LEU A 193 -13.94 -6.08 -4.73
N ASN A 194 -13.58 -6.49 -3.53
CA ASN A 194 -13.90 -5.78 -2.29
C ASN A 194 -12.64 -5.15 -1.67
N ASN A 195 -12.87 -4.27 -0.71
CA ASN A 195 -11.81 -3.70 0.12
C ASN A 195 -11.25 -4.79 1.04
N ILE A 196 -9.92 -4.81 1.24
CA ILE A 196 -9.26 -5.74 2.16
C ILE A 196 -9.39 -5.31 3.63
N TYR A 197 -9.65 -4.03 3.86
CA TYR A 197 -9.90 -3.49 5.20
C TYR A 197 -11.39 -3.50 5.52
N ASP A 198 -11.71 -3.60 6.79
CA ASP A 198 -13.07 -3.47 7.29
C ASP A 198 -13.61 -2.04 7.05
N ASP A 199 -14.93 -1.88 7.00
CA ASP A 199 -15.59 -0.61 6.62
C ASP A 199 -15.29 0.53 7.59
N ASP A 200 -14.90 0.22 8.81
CA ASP A 200 -14.50 1.20 9.83
C ASP A 200 -13.13 1.85 9.56
N TYR A 201 -12.41 1.36 8.55
CA TYR A 201 -11.10 1.90 8.21
C TYR A 201 -11.18 2.90 7.07
N LEU A 202 -10.61 4.09 7.28
CA LEU A 202 -10.61 5.21 6.32
C LEU A 202 -9.86 4.91 5.01
N THR A 203 -9.13 3.79 4.94
CA THR A 203 -8.30 3.46 3.78
C THR A 203 -8.97 2.39 2.92
N ASN A 204 -9.39 2.77 1.74
CA ASN A 204 -9.90 1.84 0.73
C ASN A 204 -8.74 1.29 -0.09
N ARG A 205 -8.44 0.01 0.05
CA ARG A 205 -7.34 -0.65 -0.67
C ARG A 205 -7.81 -1.95 -1.31
N ARG A 206 -7.59 -2.06 -2.62
CA ARG A 206 -7.83 -3.28 -3.37
C ARG A 206 -6.50 -3.90 -3.79
N LEU A 207 -6.37 -5.19 -3.59
CA LEU A 207 -5.18 -5.91 -4.02
C LEU A 207 -5.30 -6.24 -5.52
N TRP A 208 -4.20 -6.10 -6.21
CA TRP A 208 -4.03 -6.63 -7.55
C TRP A 208 -2.69 -7.35 -7.64
N SER A 209 -2.63 -8.40 -8.41
CA SER A 209 -1.39 -9.15 -8.61
C SER A 209 -1.39 -9.84 -9.94
N TYR A 210 -0.20 -10.13 -10.43
CA TYR A 210 0.05 -10.99 -11.56
C TYR A 210 1.14 -11.98 -11.18
N GLY A 211 1.15 -13.12 -11.84
CA GLY A 211 2.09 -14.18 -11.51
C GLY A 211 2.15 -15.26 -12.58
N ILE A 212 3.15 -16.12 -12.42
CA ILE A 212 3.34 -17.31 -13.23
C ILE A 212 3.11 -18.50 -12.31
N ASN A 213 2.25 -19.41 -12.75
CA ASN A 213 1.97 -20.65 -12.06
C ASN A 213 2.52 -21.82 -12.89
N LEU A 214 3.26 -22.70 -12.24
CA LEU A 214 3.74 -23.95 -12.82
C LEU A 214 3.07 -25.11 -12.08
N GLY A 215 2.71 -26.14 -12.82
CA GLY A 215 2.01 -27.27 -12.23
C GLY A 215 2.13 -28.55 -13.04
N LEU A 216 1.68 -29.61 -12.43
CA LEU A 216 1.48 -30.91 -13.08
C LEU A 216 -0.02 -31.19 -13.12
N ARG A 217 -0.49 -31.67 -14.26
CA ARG A 217 -1.87 -32.11 -14.45
C ARG A 217 -1.87 -33.61 -14.66
N TYR A 218 -2.72 -34.30 -13.91
CA TYR A 218 -3.03 -35.70 -14.09
C TYR A 218 -4.46 -35.85 -14.57
N LYS A 219 -4.67 -36.62 -15.65
CA LYS A 219 -5.98 -36.93 -16.20
C LYS A 219 -6.42 -38.31 -15.68
N LEU A 220 -7.55 -38.31 -15.01
CA LEU A 220 -8.20 -39.49 -14.49
C LEU A 220 -8.88 -40.33 -15.62
#